data_61cab1f026ffdf65852de2a43c1ce363
#
_entry.id   61cab1f026ffdf65852de2a43c1ce363
#
_cell.length_a   1.000
_cell.length_b   1.000
_cell.length_c   1.000
_cell.angle_alpha   90.00
_cell.angle_beta   90.00
_cell.angle_gamma   90.00
#
_symmetry.space_group_name_H-M   'P 1'
#
loop_
_entity.id
_entity.type
_entity.pdbx_description
1 polymer ?
#
loop_
_entity_poly.entity_id
_entity_poly.type
_entity_poly.pdbx_seq_one_letter_code
_entity_poly.pdbx_strand_id
1 'polypeptide(L)'
;GYYFTEWNKAEARPRLDASHVNVTGTNSFTITPNGNGDLSTQGLYVLYRTRLTAPVDNTTKKAFNNVKVTTSDGVYDVDGFASLTTTEGIGSGARPSEVEFEVTKQLNGGTLKGDEFIFQLIDPDGKVVETAKNNKDGQVKFKAIKFSKAGTFKYQIKEVDEKEPGYVYDNKTINAEVTVTDVFGEKFASVKYDNKVFVNSYSAKPTTATIEAIKVLKGRALEADKYEFELKEGDKVVATAKNTADGSISFPEIEYTKAGTYTYTMSEKAGNEAGVTYDKTSHKVTVEVADNGQGQLEATVTSEKPVFVNDYVAKPGKKAIEAKKVLNGKELEADKYEFELKENDKV
;
A
#
# COMPACT_ATOMS: atom_id res chain seq x y z
N GLY A 1 -31.10 31.37 -37.58
CA GLY A 1 -30.35 30.82 -38.70
C GLY A 1 -29.05 30.19 -38.22
N TYR A 2 -28.77 28.97 -38.61
CA TYR A 2 -27.57 28.26 -38.28
C TYR A 2 -26.51 28.53 -39.31
N TYR A 3 -25.30 28.92 -38.94
CA TYR A 3 -24.21 29.20 -39.86
C TYR A 3 -23.08 28.20 -39.61
N PHE A 4 -22.67 27.53 -40.67
CA PHE A 4 -21.47 26.73 -40.73
C PHE A 4 -20.39 27.56 -41.39
N THR A 5 -19.31 27.88 -40.75
CA THR A 5 -18.21 28.65 -41.32
C THR A 5 -16.96 27.83 -41.46
N GLU A 6 -16.27 28.05 -42.56
CA GLU A 6 -14.95 27.47 -42.82
C GLU A 6 -13.88 28.14 -42.00
N TRP A 7 -13.00 27.33 -41.43
CA TRP A 7 -11.92 27.82 -40.59
C TRP A 7 -10.58 27.93 -41.31
N ASN A 8 -10.52 27.63 -42.58
CA ASN A 8 -9.29 27.79 -43.33
C ASN A 8 -9.60 28.49 -44.66
N LYS A 9 -8.94 29.61 -44.93
CA LYS A 9 -9.17 30.46 -46.11
C LYS A 9 -8.80 29.81 -47.45
N ALA A 10 -8.33 28.59 -47.49
CA ALA A 10 -7.76 27.96 -48.67
C ALA A 10 -8.67 26.96 -49.38
N GLU A 11 -9.70 26.39 -48.71
CA GLU A 11 -10.55 25.39 -49.37
C GLU A 11 -12.02 25.54 -48.98
N ALA A 12 -12.90 25.70 -49.97
CA ALA A 12 -14.33 25.70 -49.80
C ALA A 12 -14.81 24.30 -49.39
N ARG A 13 -15.20 24.14 -48.11
CA ARG A 13 -15.80 22.89 -47.63
C ARG A 13 -17.32 22.91 -47.87
N PRO A 14 -17.93 21.78 -48.26
CA PRO A 14 -19.36 21.73 -48.50
C PRO A 14 -20.10 22.00 -47.17
N ARG A 15 -21.10 22.88 -47.25
CA ARG A 15 -22.00 23.15 -46.12
C ARG A 15 -22.96 22.00 -45.95
N LEU A 16 -23.26 21.63 -44.73
CA LEU A 16 -24.35 20.73 -44.47
C LEU A 16 -25.70 21.40 -44.84
N ASP A 17 -26.55 20.69 -45.53
CA ASP A 17 -27.88 21.18 -45.85
C ASP A 17 -28.71 21.29 -44.56
N ALA A 18 -29.63 22.26 -44.52
CA ALA A 18 -30.50 22.46 -43.35
C ALA A 18 -31.41 21.25 -43.06
N SER A 19 -31.64 20.37 -44.03
CA SER A 19 -32.35 19.10 -43.85
C SER A 19 -31.67 18.12 -42.89
N HIS A 20 -30.38 18.32 -42.66
CA HIS A 20 -29.58 17.49 -41.71
C HIS A 20 -29.57 18.02 -40.28
N VAL A 21 -30.21 19.16 -40.04
CA VAL A 21 -30.33 19.78 -38.73
C VAL A 21 -31.75 19.64 -38.22
N ASN A 22 -31.96 18.82 -37.23
CA ASN A 22 -33.26 18.68 -36.58
C ASN A 22 -33.27 19.43 -35.25
N VAL A 23 -34.10 20.46 -35.14
CA VAL A 23 -34.29 21.20 -33.88
C VAL A 23 -35.28 20.45 -33.02
N THR A 24 -34.82 19.87 -31.93
CA THR A 24 -35.62 19.01 -31.07
C THR A 24 -36.21 19.72 -29.85
N GLY A 25 -35.98 21.03 -29.73
CA GLY A 25 -36.52 21.87 -28.63
C GLY A 25 -36.09 23.31 -28.73
N THR A 26 -36.36 24.11 -27.71
CA THR A 26 -35.96 25.53 -27.66
C THR A 26 -34.43 25.66 -27.46
N ASN A 27 -33.75 24.66 -26.93
CA ASN A 27 -32.35 24.71 -26.52
C ASN A 27 -31.51 23.53 -27.02
N SER A 28 -32.04 22.71 -27.93
CA SER A 28 -31.34 21.54 -28.47
C SER A 28 -31.61 21.32 -29.93
N PHE A 29 -30.62 20.81 -30.64
CA PHE A 29 -30.72 20.37 -32.03
C PHE A 29 -29.82 19.16 -32.28
N THR A 30 -30.19 18.33 -33.23
CA THR A 30 -29.40 17.19 -33.65
C THR A 30 -28.93 17.40 -35.08
N ILE A 31 -27.67 17.07 -35.34
CA ILE A 31 -27.11 17.10 -36.69
C ILE A 31 -26.88 15.64 -37.11
N THR A 32 -27.46 15.26 -38.26
CA THR A 32 -27.22 13.97 -38.88
C THR A 32 -26.38 14.19 -40.15
N PRO A 33 -25.12 13.75 -40.19
CA PRO A 33 -24.28 13.90 -41.38
C PRO A 33 -24.82 13.12 -42.57
N ASN A 34 -24.54 13.62 -43.80
CA ASN A 34 -24.92 12.96 -45.04
C ASN A 34 -24.16 11.65 -45.28
N GLY A 35 -24.87 10.69 -45.89
CA GLY A 35 -24.28 9.52 -46.50
C GLY A 35 -23.60 8.61 -45.47
N ASN A 36 -22.61 7.87 -45.85
CA ASN A 36 -21.92 6.90 -45.01
C ASN A 36 -21.18 7.45 -43.77
N GLY A 37 -21.46 8.67 -43.36
CA GLY A 37 -21.19 9.25 -42.03
C GLY A 37 -19.76 9.19 -41.53
N ASP A 38 -18.81 8.96 -42.44
CA ASP A 38 -17.41 8.82 -42.00
C ASP A 38 -16.80 10.22 -41.75
N LEU A 39 -16.82 10.61 -40.50
CA LEU A 39 -16.11 11.80 -39.98
C LEU A 39 -14.67 11.49 -39.59
N SER A 40 -14.15 10.30 -39.90
CA SER A 40 -12.83 9.83 -39.46
C SER A 40 -11.67 10.70 -39.94
N THR A 41 -11.85 11.40 -41.03
CA THR A 41 -10.84 12.29 -41.64
C THR A 41 -11.22 13.76 -41.67
N GLN A 42 -12.45 14.12 -41.29
CA GLN A 42 -12.96 15.50 -41.35
C GLN A 42 -13.61 15.90 -40.04
N GLY A 43 -13.12 16.99 -39.43
CA GLY A 43 -13.78 17.59 -38.28
C GLY A 43 -15.11 18.27 -38.65
N LEU A 44 -16.16 18.05 -37.86
CA LEU A 44 -17.41 18.82 -37.96
C LEU A 44 -17.30 20.04 -37.04
N TYR A 45 -17.40 21.23 -37.64
CA TYR A 45 -17.45 22.49 -36.90
C TYR A 45 -18.88 23.02 -36.92
N VAL A 46 -19.47 23.19 -35.76
CA VAL A 46 -20.81 23.72 -35.59
C VAL A 46 -20.74 25.11 -34.96
N LEU A 47 -21.10 26.15 -35.73
CA LEU A 47 -21.23 27.50 -35.22
C LEU A 47 -22.71 27.85 -35.11
N TYR A 48 -23.17 28.20 -33.92
CA TYR A 48 -24.52 28.62 -33.69
C TYR A 48 -24.58 29.88 -32.83
N ARG A 49 -25.65 30.65 -33.00
CA ARG A 49 -25.93 31.82 -32.17
C ARG A 49 -27.10 31.50 -31.25
N THR A 50 -26.91 31.80 -29.99
CA THR A 50 -27.98 31.79 -29.00
C THR A 50 -28.32 33.20 -28.59
N ARG A 51 -29.59 33.45 -28.32
CA ARG A 51 -30.07 34.73 -27.75
C ARG A 51 -30.41 34.46 -26.30
N LEU A 52 -29.86 35.28 -25.40
CA LEU A 52 -30.29 35.28 -24.03
C LEU A 52 -31.74 35.74 -23.94
N THR A 53 -32.59 34.93 -23.34
CA THR A 53 -34.02 35.22 -23.18
C THR A 53 -34.35 35.90 -21.84
N ALA A 54 -33.33 35.99 -20.95
CA ALA A 54 -33.44 36.67 -19.67
C ALA A 54 -32.23 37.59 -19.44
N PRO A 55 -32.34 38.65 -18.62
CA PRO A 55 -31.18 39.43 -18.20
C PRO A 55 -30.19 38.55 -17.46
N VAL A 56 -28.90 38.74 -17.77
CA VAL A 56 -27.83 38.09 -17.03
C VAL A 56 -27.68 38.82 -15.69
N ASP A 57 -28.00 38.18 -14.61
CA ASP A 57 -27.71 38.73 -13.30
C ASP A 57 -26.20 38.58 -12.97
N ASN A 58 -25.71 39.29 -11.94
CA ASN A 58 -24.31 39.25 -11.54
C ASN A 58 -23.86 37.90 -10.98
N THR A 59 -24.73 36.91 -10.88
CA THR A 59 -24.47 35.57 -10.32
C THR A 59 -24.32 34.51 -11.40
N THR A 60 -24.96 34.67 -12.58
CA THR A 60 -24.90 33.71 -13.70
C THR A 60 -23.78 34.09 -14.67
N LYS A 61 -22.59 33.55 -14.42
CA LYS A 61 -21.39 33.94 -15.20
C LYS A 61 -20.99 32.93 -16.29
N LYS A 62 -21.73 31.85 -16.49
CA LYS A 62 -21.38 30.81 -17.45
C LYS A 62 -22.62 30.28 -18.17
N ALA A 63 -22.58 30.21 -19.50
CA ALA A 63 -23.50 29.41 -20.27
C ALA A 63 -22.84 28.08 -20.62
N PHE A 64 -23.48 27.00 -20.22
CA PHE A 64 -22.99 25.65 -20.49
C PHE A 64 -23.52 25.15 -21.84
N ASN A 65 -22.69 24.44 -22.56
CA ASN A 65 -23.03 23.73 -23.77
C ASN A 65 -22.55 22.31 -23.65
N ASN A 66 -23.45 21.35 -23.83
CA ASN A 66 -23.12 19.94 -23.89
C ASN A 66 -23.26 19.45 -25.32
N VAL A 67 -22.23 18.83 -25.85
CA VAL A 67 -22.25 18.21 -27.18
C VAL A 67 -22.12 16.71 -27.00
N LYS A 68 -23.17 16.00 -27.37
CA LYS A 68 -23.18 14.54 -27.36
C LYS A 68 -22.94 14.02 -28.76
N VAL A 69 -21.86 13.31 -28.98
CA VAL A 69 -21.53 12.65 -30.23
C VAL A 69 -21.80 11.16 -30.08
N THR A 70 -22.73 10.62 -30.87
CA THR A 70 -23.03 9.18 -30.91
C THR A 70 -22.40 8.58 -32.16
N THR A 71 -21.56 7.62 -32.02
CA THR A 71 -20.90 6.85 -33.09
C THR A 71 -21.21 5.37 -32.95
N SER A 72 -20.80 4.56 -33.93
CA SER A 72 -20.86 3.10 -33.85
C SER A 72 -20.04 2.55 -32.64
N ASP A 73 -19.00 3.27 -32.24
CA ASP A 73 -18.04 2.83 -31.20
C ASP A 73 -18.39 3.36 -29.82
N GLY A 74 -19.42 4.19 -29.68
CA GLY A 74 -19.87 4.69 -28.38
C GLY A 74 -20.47 6.09 -28.42
N VAL A 75 -20.74 6.60 -27.24
CA VAL A 75 -21.26 7.94 -27.01
C VAL A 75 -20.19 8.76 -26.32
N TYR A 76 -19.87 9.92 -26.90
CA TYR A 76 -18.89 10.86 -26.39
C TYR A 76 -19.60 12.15 -25.97
N ASP A 77 -19.49 12.51 -24.71
CA ASP A 77 -20.00 13.77 -24.17
C ASP A 77 -18.86 14.78 -24.05
N VAL A 78 -19.03 15.95 -24.61
CA VAL A 78 -18.09 17.05 -24.52
C VAL A 78 -18.82 18.26 -23.95
N ASP A 79 -18.45 18.63 -22.74
CA ASP A 79 -18.96 19.82 -22.07
C ASP A 79 -18.09 21.02 -22.41
N GLY A 80 -18.73 22.05 -22.89
CA GLY A 80 -18.15 23.36 -23.10
C GLY A 80 -18.92 24.44 -22.34
N PHE A 81 -18.26 25.50 -21.95
CA PHE A 81 -18.95 26.67 -21.41
C PHE A 81 -18.42 27.95 -22.02
N ALA A 82 -19.32 28.91 -22.23
CA ALA A 82 -18.97 30.29 -22.52
C ALA A 82 -19.14 31.13 -21.26
N SER A 83 -18.10 31.86 -20.88
CA SER A 83 -18.22 32.86 -19.82
C SER A 83 -19.04 34.05 -20.32
N LEU A 84 -20.11 34.34 -19.63
CA LEU A 84 -20.93 35.52 -19.92
C LEU A 84 -20.41 36.67 -19.06
N THR A 85 -19.90 37.72 -19.68
CA THR A 85 -19.60 38.97 -18.96
C THR A 85 -20.51 40.05 -19.49
N THR A 86 -21.22 40.74 -18.62
CA THR A 86 -21.83 42.02 -18.94
C THR A 86 -20.71 43.05 -18.99
N THR A 87 -20.37 43.52 -20.17
CA THR A 87 -19.51 44.70 -20.32
C THR A 87 -20.33 45.86 -20.76
N GLU A 88 -20.54 46.81 -19.88
CA GLU A 88 -20.69 48.20 -20.31
C GLU A 88 -19.28 48.69 -20.67
N GLY A 89 -18.99 48.76 -21.97
CA GLY A 89 -17.73 49.27 -22.44
C GLY A 89 -17.10 48.41 -23.52
N ILE A 90 -17.05 48.94 -24.74
CA ILE A 90 -16.37 48.37 -25.88
C ILE A 90 -14.87 48.53 -25.69
N GLY A 91 -14.26 47.52 -25.09
CA GLY A 91 -12.82 47.34 -25.09
C GLY A 91 -12.52 46.01 -25.76
N SER A 92 -11.87 46.01 -26.90
CA SER A 92 -11.38 44.81 -27.62
C SER A 92 -10.21 44.16 -26.88
N GLY A 93 -10.43 43.77 -25.64
CA GLY A 93 -9.46 42.97 -24.87
C GLY A 93 -9.74 41.51 -25.13
N ALA A 94 -8.79 40.82 -25.77
CA ALA A 94 -8.81 39.37 -25.88
C ALA A 94 -8.96 38.75 -24.48
N ARG A 95 -9.96 37.88 -24.29
CA ARG A 95 -10.17 37.19 -23.00
C ARG A 95 -9.22 36.03 -22.89
N PRO A 96 -8.49 35.90 -21.78
CA PRO A 96 -7.65 34.76 -21.57
C PRO A 96 -8.48 33.50 -21.33
N SER A 97 -8.06 32.40 -21.89
CA SER A 97 -8.55 31.06 -21.51
C SER A 97 -7.81 30.54 -20.33
N GLU A 98 -8.44 29.68 -19.55
CA GLU A 98 -7.84 29.06 -18.37
C GLU A 98 -7.76 27.54 -18.56
N VAL A 99 -6.68 26.93 -18.09
CA VAL A 99 -6.51 25.47 -18.07
C VAL A 99 -6.18 25.06 -16.63
N GLU A 100 -6.96 24.15 -16.09
CA GLU A 100 -6.62 23.38 -14.90
C GLU A 100 -5.81 22.15 -15.31
N PHE A 101 -4.63 21.98 -14.71
CA PHE A 101 -3.85 20.76 -14.86
C PHE A 101 -4.23 19.78 -13.76
N GLU A 102 -4.39 18.52 -14.14
CA GLU A 102 -4.79 17.46 -13.24
C GLU A 102 -4.07 16.15 -13.57
N VAL A 103 -3.54 15.47 -12.55
CA VAL A 103 -2.98 14.12 -12.65
C VAL A 103 -3.46 13.28 -11.47
N THR A 104 -3.23 11.97 -11.56
CA THR A 104 -3.63 11.01 -10.53
C THR A 104 -2.41 10.41 -9.86
N LYS A 105 -2.42 10.34 -8.55
CA LYS A 105 -1.45 9.61 -7.73
C LYS A 105 -2.01 8.25 -7.33
N GLN A 106 -1.18 7.20 -7.46
CA GLN A 106 -1.43 5.86 -6.94
C GLN A 106 -0.29 5.43 -6.03
N LEU A 107 -0.61 4.64 -5.02
CA LEU A 107 0.35 4.06 -4.09
C LEU A 107 0.12 2.55 -4.02
N ASN A 108 1.14 1.77 -4.38
CA ASN A 108 1.15 0.32 -4.22
C ASN A 108 1.78 -0.04 -2.87
N GLY A 109 1.21 -1.00 -2.15
CA GLY A 109 1.75 -1.50 -0.88
C GLY A 109 1.44 -0.64 0.35
N GLY A 110 0.69 0.45 0.19
CA GLY A 110 0.27 1.33 1.26
C GLY A 110 -1.12 1.92 1.01
N THR A 111 -1.61 2.69 1.97
CA THR A 111 -2.84 3.46 1.84
C THR A 111 -2.49 4.92 1.60
N LEU A 112 -2.97 5.47 0.48
CA LEU A 112 -2.75 6.86 0.12
C LEU A 112 -3.46 7.80 1.10
N LYS A 113 -2.73 8.78 1.59
CA LYS A 113 -3.26 9.84 2.45
C LYS A 113 -3.36 11.15 1.67
N GLY A 114 -4.16 12.08 2.14
CA GLY A 114 -4.18 13.43 1.59
C GLY A 114 -2.93 14.21 1.97
N ASP A 115 -2.49 15.10 1.08
CA ASP A 115 -1.34 16.00 1.26
C ASP A 115 0.01 15.29 1.47
N GLU A 116 0.13 14.05 0.98
CA GLU A 116 1.28 13.18 1.22
C GLU A 116 2.39 13.39 0.19
N PHE A 117 2.05 13.57 -1.10
CA PHE A 117 3.03 13.72 -2.17
C PHE A 117 2.93 15.08 -2.85
N ILE A 118 4.07 15.67 -3.19
CA ILE A 118 4.18 17.01 -3.81
C ILE A 118 4.45 16.87 -5.30
N PHE A 119 3.73 17.63 -6.11
CA PHE A 119 3.89 17.69 -7.55
C PHE A 119 4.20 19.11 -7.99
N GLN A 120 5.05 19.24 -9.00
CA GLN A 120 5.47 20.50 -9.60
C GLN A 120 4.94 20.59 -11.02
N LEU A 121 4.29 21.71 -11.34
CA LEU A 121 3.97 22.11 -12.70
C LEU A 121 5.08 23.01 -13.21
N ILE A 122 5.70 22.61 -14.31
CA ILE A 122 6.87 23.27 -14.91
C ILE A 122 6.44 23.83 -16.26
N ASP A 123 6.72 25.11 -16.48
CA ASP A 123 6.39 25.82 -17.69
C ASP A 123 7.34 25.49 -18.88
N PRO A 124 7.07 25.99 -20.09
CA PRO A 124 7.93 25.79 -21.25
C PRO A 124 9.38 26.32 -21.10
N ASP A 125 9.60 27.25 -20.17
CA ASP A 125 10.91 27.82 -19.88
C ASP A 125 11.68 27.02 -18.81
N GLY A 126 11.10 25.94 -18.31
CA GLY A 126 11.69 25.07 -17.31
C GLY A 126 11.51 25.55 -15.86
N LYS A 127 10.68 26.55 -15.63
CA LYS A 127 10.41 27.11 -14.31
C LYS A 127 9.21 26.41 -13.65
N VAL A 128 9.33 26.10 -12.36
CA VAL A 128 8.18 25.65 -11.54
C VAL A 128 7.24 26.84 -11.35
N VAL A 129 6.02 26.73 -11.87
CA VAL A 129 5.00 27.79 -11.82
C VAL A 129 3.90 27.52 -10.80
N GLU A 130 3.70 26.27 -10.43
CA GLU A 130 2.75 25.88 -9.41
C GLU A 130 3.19 24.56 -8.75
N THR A 131 2.74 24.35 -7.51
CA THR A 131 2.88 23.09 -6.80
C THR A 131 1.51 22.64 -6.30
N ALA A 132 1.28 21.34 -6.31
CA ALA A 132 0.05 20.74 -5.79
C ALA A 132 0.35 19.46 -5.02
N LYS A 133 -0.57 19.06 -4.16
CA LYS A 133 -0.51 17.81 -3.44
C LYS A 133 -1.70 16.92 -3.83
N ASN A 134 -1.54 15.61 -3.62
CA ASN A 134 -2.64 14.69 -3.82
C ASN A 134 -3.68 14.81 -2.70
N ASN A 135 -4.95 14.60 -3.03
CA ASN A 135 -5.95 14.29 -2.02
C ASN A 135 -5.93 12.79 -1.67
N LYS A 136 -6.77 12.35 -0.72
CA LYS A 136 -6.87 10.94 -0.30
C LYS A 136 -7.30 9.97 -1.41
N ASP A 137 -7.96 10.48 -2.46
CA ASP A 137 -8.42 9.70 -3.60
C ASP A 137 -7.38 9.69 -4.74
N GLY A 138 -6.21 10.32 -4.51
CA GLY A 138 -5.11 10.41 -5.46
C GLY A 138 -5.23 11.52 -6.48
N GLN A 139 -6.24 12.37 -6.41
CA GLN A 139 -6.38 13.52 -7.30
C GLN A 139 -5.33 14.58 -6.97
N VAL A 140 -4.63 15.06 -7.98
CA VAL A 140 -3.68 16.19 -7.91
C VAL A 140 -4.17 17.27 -8.84
N LYS A 141 -4.59 18.39 -8.31
CA LYS A 141 -5.11 19.54 -9.07
C LYS A 141 -4.25 20.77 -8.85
N PHE A 142 -3.82 21.37 -9.95
CA PHE A 142 -3.09 22.63 -9.92
C PHE A 142 -4.06 23.79 -10.12
N LYS A 143 -3.69 24.97 -9.66
CA LYS A 143 -4.45 26.18 -9.96
C LYS A 143 -4.48 26.44 -11.46
N ALA A 144 -5.59 26.97 -11.93
CA ALA A 144 -5.78 27.28 -13.35
C ALA A 144 -4.74 28.31 -13.83
N ILE A 145 -4.14 28.03 -15.00
CA ILE A 145 -3.23 28.93 -15.69
C ILE A 145 -3.97 29.65 -16.80
N LYS A 146 -3.80 30.97 -16.87
CA LYS A 146 -4.41 31.86 -17.88
C LYS A 146 -3.53 32.00 -19.11
N PHE A 147 -4.14 31.83 -20.29
CA PHE A 147 -3.49 31.96 -21.57
C PHE A 147 -4.06 33.16 -22.34
N SER A 148 -3.25 34.17 -22.60
CA SER A 148 -3.63 35.37 -23.32
C SER A 148 -3.20 35.36 -24.81
N LYS A 149 -2.35 34.39 -25.21
CA LYS A 149 -1.83 34.25 -26.57
C LYS A 149 -2.21 32.90 -27.15
N ALA A 150 -2.57 32.86 -28.42
CA ALA A 150 -2.73 31.61 -29.17
C ALA A 150 -1.36 30.97 -29.41
N GLY A 151 -1.33 29.65 -29.44
CA GLY A 151 -0.09 28.88 -29.61
C GLY A 151 -0.15 27.52 -28.92
N THR A 152 0.93 26.80 -29.02
CA THR A 152 1.14 25.53 -28.34
C THR A 152 2.19 25.71 -27.24
N PHE A 153 1.86 25.29 -26.02
CA PHE A 153 2.71 25.44 -24.83
C PHE A 153 2.93 24.05 -24.22
N LYS A 154 4.19 23.71 -23.98
CA LYS A 154 4.59 22.42 -23.44
C LYS A 154 4.92 22.56 -21.96
N TYR A 155 4.05 22.03 -21.13
CA TYR A 155 4.23 21.94 -19.68
C TYR A 155 4.73 20.56 -19.30
N GLN A 156 5.36 20.46 -18.15
CA GLN A 156 5.77 19.20 -17.54
C GLN A 156 5.24 19.12 -16.12
N ILE A 157 4.85 17.92 -15.71
CA ILE A 157 4.51 17.63 -14.33
C ILE A 157 5.48 16.58 -13.81
N LYS A 158 6.05 16.84 -12.64
CA LYS A 158 6.97 15.94 -11.95
C LYS A 158 6.55 15.79 -10.49
N GLU A 159 6.76 14.59 -9.95
CA GLU A 159 6.68 14.36 -8.52
C GLU A 159 8.00 14.75 -7.86
N VAL A 160 7.93 15.30 -6.64
CA VAL A 160 9.10 15.59 -5.82
C VAL A 160 9.47 14.34 -5.03
N ASP A 161 10.69 13.85 -5.21
CA ASP A 161 11.22 12.75 -4.42
C ASP A 161 11.74 13.29 -3.08
N GLU A 162 10.92 13.17 -2.02
CA GLU A 162 11.23 13.64 -0.66
C GLU A 162 12.14 12.67 0.10
N LYS A 163 12.50 11.53 -0.49
CA LYS A 163 13.36 10.49 0.12
C LYS A 163 12.80 9.87 1.38
N GLU A 164 11.48 9.87 1.53
CA GLU A 164 10.84 9.25 2.70
C GLU A 164 11.13 7.75 2.76
N PRO A 165 11.46 7.21 3.95
CA PRO A 165 11.79 5.81 4.11
C PRO A 165 10.65 4.88 3.72
N GLY A 166 10.99 3.79 3.06
CA GLY A 166 10.03 2.80 2.59
C GLY A 166 9.36 3.12 1.26
N TYR A 167 9.46 4.36 0.77
CA TYR A 167 8.89 4.76 -0.51
C TYR A 167 9.87 4.64 -1.67
N VAL A 168 9.36 4.18 -2.80
CA VAL A 168 10.00 4.31 -4.11
C VAL A 168 9.12 5.25 -4.93
N TYR A 169 9.66 6.43 -5.25
CA TYR A 169 8.97 7.49 -5.98
C TYR A 169 8.99 7.25 -7.49
N ASP A 170 7.90 7.65 -8.15
CA ASP A 170 7.80 7.63 -9.60
C ASP A 170 8.58 8.83 -10.18
N ASN A 171 9.70 8.55 -10.82
CA ASN A 171 10.61 9.58 -11.34
C ASN A 171 10.27 10.04 -12.76
N LYS A 172 9.15 9.62 -13.32
CA LYS A 172 8.75 10.03 -14.67
C LYS A 172 8.39 11.50 -14.74
N THR A 173 8.42 12.01 -15.95
CA THR A 173 7.89 13.32 -16.30
C THR A 173 6.66 13.13 -17.14
N ILE A 174 5.54 13.71 -16.74
CA ILE A 174 4.32 13.78 -17.55
C ILE A 174 4.37 15.05 -18.38
N ASN A 175 4.23 14.93 -19.70
CA ASN A 175 4.16 16.07 -20.60
C ASN A 175 2.70 16.43 -20.83
N ALA A 176 2.41 17.73 -20.68
CA ALA A 176 1.10 18.31 -20.89
C ALA A 176 1.20 19.39 -21.95
N GLU A 177 0.67 19.13 -23.15
CA GLU A 177 0.65 20.07 -24.26
C GLU A 177 -0.65 20.84 -24.24
N VAL A 178 -0.56 22.16 -24.05
CA VAL A 178 -1.70 23.08 -24.10
C VAL A 178 -1.77 23.72 -25.48
N THR A 179 -2.87 23.53 -26.17
CA THR A 179 -3.18 24.22 -27.44
C THR A 179 -4.17 25.32 -27.17
N VAL A 180 -3.78 26.55 -27.48
CA VAL A 180 -4.64 27.75 -27.38
C VAL A 180 -4.95 28.26 -28.77
N THR A 181 -6.22 28.29 -29.09
CA THR A 181 -6.73 28.84 -30.36
C THR A 181 -7.41 30.19 -30.16
N ASP A 182 -7.26 31.08 -31.11
CA ASP A 182 -7.97 32.36 -31.12
C ASP A 182 -9.17 32.27 -32.07
N VAL A 183 -10.33 32.51 -31.53
CA VAL A 183 -11.58 32.53 -32.30
C VAL A 183 -12.24 33.88 -32.10
N PHE A 184 -12.12 34.76 -33.08
CA PHE A 184 -12.68 36.11 -33.05
C PHE A 184 -12.28 36.91 -31.77
N GLY A 185 -11.05 36.83 -31.35
CA GLY A 185 -10.53 37.51 -30.16
C GLY A 185 -10.75 36.76 -28.83
N GLU A 186 -11.51 35.66 -28.84
CA GLU A 186 -11.66 34.80 -27.68
C GLU A 186 -10.66 33.63 -27.72
N LYS A 187 -10.08 33.30 -26.59
CA LYS A 187 -9.12 32.20 -26.49
C LYS A 187 -9.80 30.96 -25.98
N PHE A 188 -9.52 29.83 -26.63
CA PHE A 188 -9.94 28.49 -26.21
C PHE A 188 -8.69 27.65 -26.00
N ALA A 189 -8.56 27.10 -24.82
CA ALA A 189 -7.42 26.26 -24.48
C ALA A 189 -7.87 24.83 -24.17
N SER A 190 -7.11 23.88 -24.67
CA SER A 190 -7.24 22.46 -24.33
C SER A 190 -5.88 21.91 -23.93
N VAL A 191 -5.86 20.89 -23.05
CA VAL A 191 -4.65 20.21 -22.62
C VAL A 191 -4.68 18.75 -23.02
N LYS A 192 -3.59 18.26 -23.58
CA LYS A 192 -3.36 16.85 -23.89
C LYS A 192 -2.15 16.36 -23.11
N TYR A 193 -2.30 15.20 -22.45
CA TYR A 193 -1.25 14.57 -21.69
C TYR A 193 -0.73 13.32 -22.43
N ASP A 194 0.55 13.00 -22.25
CA ASP A 194 1.12 11.71 -22.67
C ASP A 194 0.81 10.60 -21.63
N ASN A 195 0.66 10.98 -20.38
CA ASN A 195 0.23 10.14 -19.28
C ASN A 195 -0.51 11.00 -18.22
N LYS A 196 -1.26 10.37 -17.32
CA LYS A 196 -1.95 11.08 -16.22
C LYS A 196 -1.73 10.48 -14.84
N VAL A 197 -0.92 9.43 -14.71
CA VAL A 197 -0.80 8.67 -13.47
C VAL A 197 0.63 8.59 -12.99
N PHE A 198 0.87 8.95 -11.74
CA PHE A 198 2.10 8.67 -11.00
C PHE A 198 1.86 7.50 -10.05
N VAL A 199 2.80 6.55 -10.00
CA VAL A 199 2.67 5.34 -9.18
C VAL A 199 3.89 5.20 -8.28
N ASN A 200 3.70 5.38 -6.96
CA ASN A 200 4.72 5.05 -5.99
C ASN A 200 4.49 3.64 -5.44
N SER A 201 5.52 3.07 -4.86
CA SER A 201 5.38 1.88 -4.04
C SER A 201 5.92 2.12 -2.64
N TYR A 202 5.30 1.47 -1.66
CA TYR A 202 5.73 1.48 -0.28
C TYR A 202 5.98 0.05 0.20
N SER A 203 7.08 -0.15 0.92
CA SER A 203 7.41 -1.42 1.57
C SER A 203 8.27 -1.15 2.79
N ALA A 204 7.80 -1.55 3.96
CA ALA A 204 8.61 -1.53 5.16
C ALA A 204 9.66 -2.65 5.12
N LYS A 205 10.85 -2.40 5.64
CA LYS A 205 11.91 -3.39 5.79
C LYS A 205 11.51 -4.47 6.80
N PRO A 206 11.92 -5.73 6.59
CA PRO A 206 11.70 -6.80 7.55
C PRO A 206 12.29 -6.51 8.93
N THR A 207 11.77 -7.20 9.91
CA THR A 207 12.28 -7.21 11.30
C THR A 207 12.44 -8.63 11.80
N THR A 208 13.16 -8.82 12.91
CA THR A 208 13.28 -10.10 13.59
C THR A 208 12.79 -10.02 15.04
N ALA A 209 12.41 -11.16 15.61
CA ALA A 209 12.18 -11.28 17.05
C ALA A 209 12.74 -12.59 17.55
N THR A 210 13.27 -12.55 18.78
CA THR A 210 13.68 -13.72 19.57
C THR A 210 12.58 -14.07 20.55
N ILE A 211 12.13 -15.32 20.52
CA ILE A 211 11.15 -15.86 21.46
C ILE A 211 11.91 -16.61 22.55
N GLU A 212 11.54 -16.35 23.80
CA GLU A 212 12.26 -16.90 24.97
C GLU A 212 11.29 -17.61 25.93
N ALA A 213 11.85 -18.53 26.74
CA ALA A 213 11.16 -19.20 27.80
C ALA A 213 12.14 -19.53 28.96
N ILE A 214 11.63 -20.13 30.02
CA ILE A 214 12.41 -20.55 31.19
C ILE A 214 12.18 -22.04 31.43
N LYS A 215 13.28 -22.77 31.70
CA LYS A 215 13.26 -24.15 32.21
C LYS A 215 13.60 -24.20 33.67
N VAL A 216 12.81 -24.92 34.44
CA VAL A 216 13.08 -25.25 35.84
C VAL A 216 13.11 -26.76 35.99
N LEU A 217 14.13 -27.28 36.68
CA LEU A 217 14.21 -28.67 37.13
C LEU A 217 14.21 -28.71 38.66
N LYS A 218 13.18 -29.31 39.23
CA LYS A 218 13.13 -29.54 40.68
C LYS A 218 13.81 -30.84 41.05
N GLY A 219 14.42 -30.89 42.22
CA GLY A 219 15.03 -32.08 42.79
C GLY A 219 16.48 -32.37 42.35
N ARG A 220 16.99 -31.65 41.35
CA ARG A 220 18.37 -31.78 40.87
C ARG A 220 18.80 -30.49 40.18
N ALA A 221 20.11 -30.23 40.11
CA ALA A 221 20.64 -29.13 39.31
C ALA A 221 20.32 -29.33 37.81
N LEU A 222 19.99 -28.24 37.12
CA LEU A 222 19.74 -28.23 35.70
C LEU A 222 21.08 -28.21 34.94
N GLU A 223 21.18 -29.04 33.94
CA GLU A 223 22.31 -29.09 33.00
C GLU A 223 21.95 -28.42 31.68
N ALA A 224 22.93 -27.77 31.05
CA ALA A 224 22.72 -27.17 29.73
C ALA A 224 22.44 -28.26 28.67
N ASP A 225 21.69 -27.88 27.63
CA ASP A 225 21.34 -28.70 26.47
C ASP A 225 20.57 -30.00 26.74
N LYS A 226 20.02 -30.10 27.96
CA LYS A 226 19.38 -31.33 28.44
C LYS A 226 17.95 -31.51 27.93
N TYR A 227 17.19 -30.43 27.84
CA TYR A 227 15.78 -30.41 27.42
C TYR A 227 15.63 -29.61 26.14
N GLU A 228 14.84 -30.18 25.23
CA GLU A 228 14.56 -29.58 23.90
C GLU A 228 13.13 -29.05 23.86
N PHE A 229 12.95 -27.89 23.22
CA PHE A 229 11.69 -27.20 23.09
C PHE A 229 11.38 -26.98 21.61
N GLU A 230 10.11 -27.08 21.26
CA GLU A 230 9.58 -26.84 19.92
C GLU A 230 8.69 -25.62 19.93
N LEU A 231 8.87 -24.78 18.93
CA LEU A 231 7.99 -23.68 18.60
C LEU A 231 7.25 -24.04 17.31
N LYS A 232 5.91 -24.03 17.33
CA LYS A 232 5.07 -24.41 16.21
C LYS A 232 4.18 -23.25 15.77
N GLU A 233 4.04 -23.10 14.47
CA GLU A 233 3.01 -22.31 13.84
C GLU A 233 1.97 -23.27 13.24
N GLY A 234 0.78 -23.31 13.83
CA GLY A 234 -0.15 -24.42 13.58
C GLY A 234 0.49 -25.77 13.95
N ASP A 235 0.53 -26.70 13.01
CA ASP A 235 1.15 -28.03 13.20
C ASP A 235 2.64 -28.08 12.77
N LYS A 236 3.16 -27.01 12.19
CA LYS A 236 4.53 -26.96 11.67
C LYS A 236 5.51 -26.47 12.73
N VAL A 237 6.56 -27.25 13.00
CA VAL A 237 7.70 -26.79 13.80
C VAL A 237 8.47 -25.74 12.99
N VAL A 238 8.57 -24.53 13.53
CA VAL A 238 9.29 -23.41 12.90
C VAL A 238 10.65 -23.17 13.53
N ALA A 239 10.83 -23.53 14.79
CA ALA A 239 12.11 -23.44 15.50
C ALA A 239 12.20 -24.46 16.63
N THR A 240 13.43 -24.80 17.02
CA THR A 240 13.75 -25.59 18.21
C THR A 240 14.81 -24.88 19.03
N ALA A 241 14.80 -25.07 20.32
CA ALA A 241 15.81 -24.56 21.25
C ALA A 241 16.09 -25.55 22.41
N LYS A 242 17.20 -25.38 23.07
CA LYS A 242 17.55 -26.10 24.28
C LYS A 242 17.76 -25.14 25.43
N ASN A 243 17.63 -25.65 26.65
CA ASN A 243 17.88 -24.87 27.83
C ASN A 243 19.39 -24.67 28.08
N THR A 244 19.74 -23.52 28.63
CA THR A 244 21.06 -23.28 29.27
C THR A 244 21.09 -23.82 30.67
N ALA A 245 22.25 -23.78 31.31
CA ALA A 245 22.40 -24.28 32.70
C ALA A 245 21.64 -23.42 33.74
N ASP A 246 21.40 -22.14 33.45
CA ASP A 246 20.58 -21.23 34.27
C ASP A 246 19.08 -21.34 33.99
N GLY A 247 18.68 -22.15 33.01
CA GLY A 247 17.31 -22.41 32.64
C GLY A 247 16.77 -21.49 31.54
N SER A 248 17.57 -20.60 31.00
CA SER A 248 17.14 -19.78 29.87
C SER A 248 16.93 -20.65 28.62
N ILE A 249 15.86 -20.35 27.87
CA ILE A 249 15.57 -20.94 26.59
C ILE A 249 15.44 -19.77 25.61
N SER A 250 16.24 -19.76 24.53
CA SER A 250 16.18 -18.75 23.47
C SER A 250 16.10 -19.44 22.13
N PHE A 251 15.04 -19.20 21.40
CA PHE A 251 14.88 -19.71 20.05
C PHE A 251 15.69 -18.85 19.06
N PRO A 252 16.09 -19.42 17.90
CA PRO A 252 16.63 -18.64 16.82
C PRO A 252 15.70 -17.48 16.42
N GLU A 253 16.27 -16.38 15.94
CA GLU A 253 15.51 -15.25 15.44
C GLU A 253 14.55 -15.67 14.33
N ILE A 254 13.32 -15.17 14.41
CA ILE A 254 12.30 -15.36 13.39
C ILE A 254 12.14 -14.06 12.63
N GLU A 255 12.25 -14.12 11.29
CA GLU A 255 12.07 -12.96 10.40
C GLU A 255 10.60 -12.74 10.08
N TYR A 256 10.18 -11.48 10.12
CA TYR A 256 8.84 -11.03 9.75
C TYR A 256 8.94 -10.02 8.61
N THR A 257 8.29 -10.35 7.50
CA THR A 257 8.29 -9.55 6.27
C THR A 257 6.99 -8.78 6.06
N LYS A 258 5.99 -8.97 6.95
CA LYS A 258 4.69 -8.31 6.87
C LYS A 258 4.20 -7.97 8.27
N ALA A 259 3.47 -6.85 8.37
CA ALA A 259 2.73 -6.51 9.58
C ALA A 259 1.58 -7.51 9.81
N GLY A 260 1.32 -7.82 11.09
CA GLY A 260 0.28 -8.76 11.49
C GLY A 260 0.52 -9.33 12.88
N THR A 261 -0.41 -10.18 13.32
CA THR A 261 -0.30 -10.92 14.58
C THR A 261 0.07 -12.37 14.28
N TYR A 262 1.22 -12.80 14.77
CA TYR A 262 1.73 -14.16 14.63
C TYR A 262 1.54 -14.92 15.92
N THR A 263 1.02 -16.12 15.83
CA THR A 263 0.72 -16.97 16.99
C THR A 263 1.46 -18.29 16.89
N TYR A 264 2.18 -18.62 17.94
CA TYR A 264 2.93 -19.86 18.06
C TYR A 264 2.45 -20.66 19.27
N THR A 265 2.66 -21.96 19.20
CA THR A 265 2.53 -22.88 20.32
C THR A 265 3.92 -23.37 20.70
N MET A 266 4.31 -23.17 21.96
CA MET A 266 5.57 -23.63 22.52
C MET A 266 5.34 -24.83 23.44
N SER A 267 6.14 -25.89 23.33
CA SER A 267 6.06 -27.08 24.13
C SER A 267 7.44 -27.68 24.35
N GLU A 268 7.61 -28.37 25.49
CA GLU A 268 8.78 -29.21 25.73
C GLU A 268 8.62 -30.53 24.96
N LYS A 269 9.70 -30.99 24.37
CA LYS A 269 9.75 -32.30 23.73
C LYS A 269 9.86 -33.39 24.75
N ALA A 270 8.95 -34.34 24.73
CA ALA A 270 8.96 -35.46 25.68
C ALA A 270 10.25 -36.27 25.57
N GLY A 271 10.86 -36.52 26.68
CA GLY A 271 12.06 -37.37 26.83
C GLY A 271 11.78 -38.63 27.64
N ASN A 272 12.83 -39.41 27.91
CA ASN A 272 12.73 -40.69 28.60
C ASN A 272 13.79 -40.82 29.74
N GLU A 273 14.26 -39.70 30.26
CA GLU A 273 15.26 -39.72 31.34
C GLU A 273 14.70 -40.36 32.63
N ALA A 274 15.40 -41.30 33.17
CA ALA A 274 14.95 -42.01 34.36
C ALA A 274 14.84 -41.07 35.58
N GLY A 275 13.72 -41.11 36.27
CA GLY A 275 13.42 -40.26 37.42
C GLY A 275 12.89 -38.87 37.06
N VAL A 276 12.83 -38.48 35.79
CA VAL A 276 12.30 -37.19 35.35
C VAL A 276 10.82 -37.33 34.93
N THR A 277 10.00 -36.47 35.48
CA THR A 277 8.64 -36.21 35.02
C THR A 277 8.67 -34.93 34.18
N TYR A 278 8.39 -35.07 32.86
CA TYR A 278 8.44 -33.97 31.91
C TYR A 278 7.18 -33.12 31.99
N ASP A 279 7.34 -31.81 31.79
CA ASP A 279 6.24 -30.87 31.60
C ASP A 279 5.51 -31.18 30.29
N LYS A 280 4.19 -31.28 30.35
CA LYS A 280 3.35 -31.56 29.19
C LYS A 280 2.52 -30.35 28.77
N THR A 281 2.78 -29.20 29.37
CA THR A 281 2.04 -27.98 29.08
C THR A 281 2.43 -27.45 27.69
N SER A 282 1.48 -26.77 27.06
CA SER A 282 1.71 -26.00 25.85
C SER A 282 1.35 -24.55 26.10
N HIS A 283 2.22 -23.64 25.70
CA HIS A 283 2.04 -22.22 25.89
C HIS A 283 1.84 -21.52 24.56
N LYS A 284 0.81 -20.66 24.51
CA LYS A 284 0.60 -19.78 23.37
C LYS A 284 1.54 -18.59 23.47
N VAL A 285 2.26 -18.32 22.39
CA VAL A 285 3.13 -17.14 22.25
C VAL A 285 2.60 -16.29 21.11
N THR A 286 2.48 -14.98 21.36
CA THR A 286 2.01 -14.02 20.39
C THR A 286 3.08 -12.99 20.10
N VAL A 287 3.33 -12.75 18.82
CA VAL A 287 4.21 -11.68 18.33
C VAL A 287 3.37 -10.74 17.50
N GLU A 288 3.34 -9.48 17.88
CA GLU A 288 2.73 -8.40 17.11
C GLU A 288 3.79 -7.71 16.27
N VAL A 289 3.55 -7.63 14.96
CA VAL A 289 4.41 -6.95 14.00
C VAL A 289 3.67 -5.78 13.43
N ALA A 290 4.19 -4.60 13.62
CA ALA A 290 3.62 -3.35 13.13
C ALA A 290 4.60 -2.60 12.24
N ASP A 291 4.08 -1.86 11.26
CA ASP A 291 4.84 -0.88 10.52
C ASP A 291 4.92 0.41 11.35
N ASN A 292 6.11 0.91 11.61
CA ASN A 292 6.32 2.14 12.39
C ASN A 292 6.03 3.42 11.58
N GLY A 293 5.64 3.29 10.31
CA GLY A 293 5.37 4.42 9.42
C GLY A 293 6.63 5.13 8.90
N GLN A 294 7.81 4.57 9.19
CA GLN A 294 9.10 5.07 8.73
C GLN A 294 9.85 4.02 7.88
N GLY A 295 9.10 3.17 7.19
CA GLY A 295 9.65 2.13 6.31
C GLY A 295 10.33 0.97 7.03
N GLN A 296 9.99 0.71 8.29
CA GLN A 296 10.55 -0.39 9.09
C GLN A 296 9.44 -1.12 9.84
N LEU A 297 9.45 -2.46 9.81
CA LEU A 297 8.63 -3.27 10.69
C LEU A 297 9.27 -3.36 12.08
N GLU A 298 8.43 -3.40 13.11
CA GLU A 298 8.81 -3.62 14.49
C GLU A 298 8.03 -4.80 15.03
N ALA A 299 8.74 -5.77 15.67
CA ALA A 299 8.14 -6.96 16.25
C ALA A 299 8.22 -6.90 17.77
N THR A 300 7.09 -7.19 18.42
CA THR A 300 6.98 -7.22 19.89
C THR A 300 6.35 -8.53 20.33
N VAL A 301 7.03 -9.27 21.21
CA VAL A 301 6.45 -10.45 21.90
C VAL A 301 5.52 -9.94 22.98
N THR A 302 4.22 -10.16 22.82
CA THR A 302 3.18 -9.60 23.71
C THR A 302 2.71 -10.61 24.78
N SER A 303 3.07 -11.90 24.66
CA SER A 303 2.78 -12.92 25.67
C SER A 303 3.79 -12.90 26.82
N GLU A 304 3.36 -13.38 27.97
CA GLU A 304 4.29 -13.66 29.10
C GLU A 304 5.31 -14.73 28.68
N LYS A 305 6.51 -14.63 29.26
CA LYS A 305 7.59 -15.62 29.05
C LYS A 305 7.18 -16.96 29.66
N PRO A 306 7.03 -18.05 28.88
CA PRO A 306 6.63 -19.36 29.39
C PRO A 306 7.64 -19.97 30.37
N VAL A 307 7.14 -20.73 31.34
CA VAL A 307 7.96 -21.46 32.29
C VAL A 307 7.59 -22.94 32.22
N PHE A 308 8.57 -23.80 31.94
CA PHE A 308 8.45 -25.25 31.92
C PHE A 308 9.09 -25.85 33.13
N VAL A 309 8.37 -26.71 33.89
CA VAL A 309 8.81 -27.28 35.13
C VAL A 309 8.87 -28.80 35.04
N ASN A 310 10.07 -29.40 35.16
CA ASN A 310 10.22 -30.84 35.32
C ASN A 310 10.53 -31.17 36.77
N ASP A 311 10.08 -32.33 37.23
CA ASP A 311 10.36 -32.86 38.55
C ASP A 311 11.28 -34.08 38.41
N TYR A 312 12.39 -34.08 39.17
CA TYR A 312 13.30 -35.21 39.28
C TYR A 312 13.19 -35.86 40.64
N VAL A 313 12.97 -37.17 40.63
CA VAL A 313 12.96 -38.01 41.81
C VAL A 313 13.93 -39.18 41.60
N ALA A 314 14.97 -39.26 42.43
CA ALA A 314 15.90 -40.38 42.38
C ALA A 314 15.19 -41.69 42.77
N LYS A 315 15.36 -42.73 41.95
CA LYS A 315 14.87 -44.05 42.29
C LYS A 315 15.81 -44.67 43.34
N PRO A 316 15.27 -45.36 44.34
CA PRO A 316 16.10 -46.10 45.30
C PRO A 316 17.04 -47.08 44.58
N GLY A 317 18.29 -47.00 44.86
CA GLY A 317 19.29 -47.99 44.45
C GLY A 317 19.35 -49.15 45.42
N LYS A 318 19.56 -50.32 44.85
CA LYS A 318 19.90 -51.53 45.74
C LYS A 318 21.30 -51.98 45.35
N LYS A 319 22.12 -52.24 46.35
CA LYS A 319 23.42 -52.83 46.17
C LYS A 319 23.56 -53.95 47.20
N ALA A 320 23.93 -55.12 46.70
CA ALA A 320 24.34 -56.22 47.62
C ALA A 320 25.66 -55.86 48.30
N ILE A 321 25.72 -56.08 49.55
CA ILE A 321 26.94 -56.01 50.37
C ILE A 321 27.40 -57.45 50.61
N GLU A 322 28.60 -57.76 50.16
CA GLU A 322 29.16 -59.09 50.26
C GLU A 322 30.30 -59.08 51.25
N ALA A 323 30.38 -60.12 52.04
CA ALA A 323 31.50 -60.36 52.99
C ALA A 323 32.02 -61.79 52.81
N LYS A 324 33.32 -61.97 53.00
CA LYS A 324 33.94 -63.28 52.92
C LYS A 324 34.42 -63.68 54.33
N LYS A 325 33.97 -64.80 54.80
CA LYS A 325 34.48 -65.42 56.00
C LYS A 325 35.70 -66.29 55.70
N VAL A 326 36.73 -66.15 56.43
CA VAL A 326 37.91 -67.06 56.43
C VAL A 326 38.09 -67.67 57.80
N LEU A 327 38.31 -68.97 57.85
CA LEU A 327 38.64 -69.70 59.08
C LEU A 327 40.04 -70.32 58.91
N ASN A 328 41.02 -69.95 59.77
CA ASN A 328 42.34 -70.45 59.70
C ASN A 328 42.49 -71.75 60.55
N GLY A 329 43.10 -72.77 60.02
CA GLY A 329 43.45 -74.04 60.71
C GLY A 329 42.32 -75.08 60.81
N LYS A 330 41.15 -74.79 60.14
CA LYS A 330 40.02 -75.72 60.05
C LYS A 330 39.20 -75.46 58.83
N GLU A 331 38.55 -76.47 58.30
CA GLU A 331 37.58 -76.26 57.18
C GLU A 331 36.39 -75.45 57.66
N LEU A 332 35.91 -74.52 56.77
CA LEU A 332 34.75 -73.71 57.02
C LEU A 332 33.47 -74.53 56.74
N GLU A 333 32.61 -74.68 57.70
CA GLU A 333 31.34 -75.38 57.58
C GLU A 333 30.25 -74.36 57.19
N ALA A 334 29.35 -74.71 56.30
CA ALA A 334 28.23 -73.88 55.90
C ALA A 334 27.32 -73.61 57.11
N ASP A 335 26.69 -72.47 57.11
CA ASP A 335 25.69 -72.01 58.08
C ASP A 335 26.14 -71.98 59.57
N LYS A 336 27.45 -72.01 59.83
CA LYS A 336 28.00 -72.02 61.18
C LYS A 336 28.24 -70.65 61.78
N TYR A 337 28.32 -69.58 60.93
CA TYR A 337 28.64 -68.23 61.34
C TYR A 337 27.62 -67.29 60.88
N GLU A 338 26.98 -66.53 61.75
CA GLU A 338 26.03 -65.48 61.40
C GLU A 338 26.76 -64.16 61.27
N PHE A 339 26.27 -63.31 60.34
CA PHE A 339 26.78 -61.98 60.11
C PHE A 339 25.68 -60.98 60.26
N GLU A 340 25.90 -59.96 61.00
CA GLU A 340 24.96 -58.84 61.14
C GLU A 340 25.47 -57.66 60.35
N LEU A 341 24.60 -57.09 59.54
CA LEU A 341 24.80 -55.78 58.90
C LEU A 341 24.08 -54.73 59.74
N LYS A 342 24.82 -53.77 60.28
CA LYS A 342 24.24 -52.72 61.12
C LYS A 342 24.42 -51.34 60.46
N GLU A 343 23.37 -50.56 60.54
CA GLU A 343 23.39 -49.10 60.22
C GLU A 343 23.03 -48.40 61.55
N ASN A 344 23.91 -47.56 62.10
CA ASN A 344 23.68 -46.84 63.37
C ASN A 344 23.15 -47.72 64.49
N ASP A 345 23.83 -48.84 64.79
CA ASP A 345 23.48 -49.82 65.82
C ASP A 345 22.18 -50.58 65.68
N LYS A 346 21.51 -50.46 64.53
CA LYS A 346 20.33 -51.25 64.15
C LYS A 346 20.70 -52.33 63.16
N VAL A 347 20.25 -53.58 63.42
CA VAL A 347 20.35 -54.69 62.46
C VAL A 347 19.28 -54.55 61.37
#